data_5ac52ce43481726ed220f02c6d1089f5
#
_entry.id   5ac52ce43481726ed220f02c6d1089f5
#
_cell.length_a   1.000
_cell.length_b   1.000
_cell.length_c   1.000
_cell.angle_alpha   90.00
_cell.angle_beta   90.00
_cell.angle_gamma   90.00
#
_symmetry.space_group_name_H-M   'P 1'
#
loop_
_entity.id
_entity.type
_entity.pdbx_description
1 polymer ?
#
loop_
_entity_poly.entity_id
_entity_poly.type
_entity_poly.pdbx_seq_one_letter_code
_entity_poly.pdbx_strand_id
1 'polypeptide(L)'
;MTASQTTIFEHMSGLARELGAINLGQGFPELPEPPELIAAAQRALGERSNQYPPMRGLPELRGAVAGYYARTQGLELTADNVIVTSGGTEALAASLFALVAPGDEVLLVQPLYDAYLPLVQWAGGVAKVISLVPPQWTLPLEALKVAIGPKTRGIVLNTPNNPVGTMLSRETLEAIGALAEAHDLWVLCDEVWEAMVFDGTPHVSPLAIPSLAQRSVKVGSAGKIFSMTGWKVGWAVAAPELAARIAGRHQFLTFTTPPALQWAAAEGLAMPDTWFAAQRARYRALKARLVSGLEAAGFVVLPASGTWFVTIDLAASGLPADDVVLSERLVREAKVASIPVSAFYAERPETGFLRLCFTKDEAVLDKAVARLAAFRARLG
;
A
#
# COMPACT_ATOMS: atom_id res chain seq x y z
N MET A 1 -6.05 -5.00 -29.95
CA MET A 1 -5.19 -4.19 -29.05
C MET A 1 -5.95 -2.92 -28.79
N THR A 2 -6.69 -2.85 -27.69
CA THR A 2 -7.31 -1.61 -27.22
C THR A 2 -6.20 -0.67 -26.75
N ALA A 3 -6.26 0.59 -27.18
CA ALA A 3 -5.32 1.62 -26.75
C ALA A 3 -5.18 1.56 -25.21
N SER A 4 -3.93 1.57 -24.72
CA SER A 4 -3.62 1.66 -23.30
C SER A 4 -4.37 2.86 -22.72
N GLN A 5 -5.45 2.63 -21.99
CA GLN A 5 -6.10 3.71 -21.25
C GLN A 5 -5.10 4.16 -20.18
N THR A 6 -4.69 5.43 -20.29
CA THR A 6 -3.86 6.08 -19.26
C THR A 6 -4.57 5.99 -17.92
N THR A 7 -3.88 5.51 -16.87
CA THR A 7 -4.50 5.42 -15.56
C THR A 7 -4.87 6.82 -15.03
N ILE A 8 -5.87 6.90 -14.15
CA ILE A 8 -6.25 8.18 -13.51
C ILE A 8 -5.04 8.84 -12.83
N PHE A 9 -4.13 8.04 -12.27
CA PHE A 9 -2.90 8.51 -11.62
C PHE A 9 -1.99 9.24 -12.60
N GLU A 10 -1.76 8.65 -13.78
CA GLU A 10 -0.94 9.27 -14.81
C GLU A 10 -1.64 10.48 -15.43
N HIS A 11 -2.94 10.41 -15.68
CA HIS A 11 -3.74 11.52 -16.15
C HIS A 11 -3.65 12.72 -15.20
N MET A 12 -3.96 12.54 -13.90
CA MET A 12 -3.93 13.61 -12.91
C MET A 12 -2.52 14.18 -12.69
N SER A 13 -1.50 13.32 -12.73
CA SER A 13 -0.11 13.75 -12.61
C SER A 13 0.38 14.50 -13.84
N GLY A 14 -0.03 14.06 -15.03
CA GLY A 14 0.24 14.75 -16.29
C GLY A 14 -0.35 16.16 -16.29
N LEU A 15 -1.65 16.25 -15.92
CA LEU A 15 -2.36 17.53 -15.83
C LEU A 15 -1.75 18.44 -14.77
N ALA A 16 -1.30 17.90 -13.63
CA ALA A 16 -0.62 18.67 -12.60
C ALA A 16 0.72 19.25 -13.10
N ARG A 17 1.51 18.47 -13.82
CA ARG A 17 2.77 18.94 -14.45
C ARG A 17 2.51 20.04 -15.48
N GLU A 18 1.56 19.81 -16.38
CA GLU A 18 1.18 20.77 -17.43
C GLU A 18 0.77 22.13 -16.85
N LEU A 19 -0.02 22.13 -15.78
CA LEU A 19 -0.60 23.32 -15.18
C LEU A 19 0.22 23.92 -14.03
N GLY A 20 1.40 23.38 -13.69
CA GLY A 20 2.21 23.81 -12.55
C GLY A 20 1.45 23.70 -11.22
N ALA A 21 0.62 22.68 -11.08
CA ALA A 21 -0.19 22.45 -9.89
C ALA A 21 0.60 21.69 -8.81
N ILE A 22 0.25 21.92 -7.54
CA ILE A 22 0.75 21.12 -6.42
C ILE A 22 0.12 19.73 -6.52
N ASN A 23 0.96 18.70 -6.61
CA ASN A 23 0.46 17.33 -6.76
C ASN A 23 0.33 16.63 -5.40
N LEU A 24 -0.86 16.68 -4.80
CA LEU A 24 -1.25 15.88 -3.64
C LEU A 24 -1.93 14.54 -4.04
N GLY A 25 -2.02 14.24 -5.34
CA GLY A 25 -2.59 12.97 -5.83
C GLY A 25 -1.60 11.81 -5.80
N GLN A 26 -0.30 12.07 -6.03
CA GLN A 26 0.70 11.03 -6.09
C GLN A 26 1.08 10.46 -4.72
N GLY A 27 1.22 9.13 -4.68
CA GLY A 27 1.52 8.37 -3.47
C GLY A 27 3.01 8.12 -3.25
N PHE A 28 3.87 9.16 -3.40
CA PHE A 28 5.27 9.09 -3.00
C PHE A 28 5.72 10.38 -2.30
N PRO A 29 6.67 10.26 -1.35
CA PRO A 29 7.21 11.42 -0.63
C PRO A 29 8.02 12.35 -1.54
N GLU A 30 7.81 13.66 -1.38
CA GLU A 30 8.70 14.72 -1.86
C GLU A 30 9.38 15.38 -0.65
N LEU A 31 10.14 14.56 0.07
CA LEU A 31 10.87 14.91 1.28
C LEU A 31 12.33 14.49 1.12
N PRO A 32 13.28 15.08 1.87
CA PRO A 32 14.65 14.63 1.85
C PRO A 32 14.77 13.14 2.16
N GLU A 33 15.51 12.45 1.31
CA GLU A 33 15.79 11.01 1.45
C GLU A 33 16.71 10.74 2.64
N PRO A 34 16.60 9.58 3.30
CA PRO A 34 17.48 9.20 4.40
C PRO A 34 18.95 9.10 3.95
N PRO A 35 19.85 10.00 4.43
CA PRO A 35 21.24 10.02 3.97
C PRO A 35 22.00 8.77 4.33
N GLU A 36 21.63 8.11 5.44
CA GLU A 36 22.23 6.85 5.88
C GLU A 36 22.04 5.73 4.86
N LEU A 37 20.86 5.66 4.25
CA LEU A 37 20.55 4.65 3.24
C LEU A 37 21.26 4.93 1.92
N ILE A 38 21.32 6.20 1.52
CA ILE A 38 22.09 6.62 0.34
C ILE A 38 23.56 6.23 0.51
N ALA A 39 24.16 6.56 1.68
CA ALA A 39 25.53 6.20 1.99
C ALA A 39 25.75 4.68 2.01
N ALA A 40 24.82 3.91 2.55
CA ALA A 40 24.88 2.44 2.54
C ALA A 40 24.87 1.87 1.11
N ALA A 41 24.00 2.40 0.24
CA ALA A 41 23.96 1.98 -1.16
C ALA A 41 25.25 2.34 -1.92
N GLN A 42 25.80 3.53 -1.69
CA GLN A 42 27.09 3.95 -2.29
C GLN A 42 28.25 3.07 -1.86
N ARG A 43 28.34 2.75 -0.56
CA ARG A 43 29.35 1.79 -0.05
C ARG A 43 29.17 0.41 -0.71
N ALA A 44 27.94 -0.09 -0.76
CA ALA A 44 27.67 -1.40 -1.33
C ALA A 44 28.03 -1.48 -2.83
N LEU A 45 27.80 -0.43 -3.60
CA LEU A 45 28.21 -0.37 -5.02
C LEU A 45 29.72 -0.48 -5.20
N GLY A 46 30.51 0.11 -4.30
CA GLY A 46 32.00 0.11 -4.41
C GLY A 46 32.67 -1.06 -3.72
N GLU A 47 32.10 -1.60 -2.65
CA GLU A 47 32.75 -2.55 -1.75
C GLU A 47 32.18 -3.98 -1.82
N ARG A 48 31.01 -4.18 -2.45
CA ARG A 48 30.33 -5.47 -2.55
C ARG A 48 30.25 -5.94 -3.99
N SER A 49 29.93 -7.22 -4.17
CA SER A 49 29.73 -7.77 -5.51
C SER A 49 28.50 -7.14 -6.18
N ASN A 50 28.65 -6.72 -7.43
CA ASN A 50 27.56 -6.28 -8.30
C ASN A 50 27.06 -7.40 -9.23
N GLN A 51 27.49 -8.65 -9.01
CA GLN A 51 26.97 -9.82 -9.73
C GLN A 51 25.64 -10.28 -9.13
N TYR A 52 24.96 -11.17 -9.83
CA TYR A 52 23.67 -11.71 -9.37
C TYR A 52 23.76 -12.24 -7.95
N PRO A 53 22.97 -11.71 -7.02
CA PRO A 53 22.77 -12.33 -5.72
C PRO A 53 21.95 -13.62 -5.85
N PRO A 54 21.84 -14.42 -4.78
CA PRO A 54 20.93 -15.58 -4.77
C PRO A 54 19.51 -15.19 -5.21
N MET A 55 18.85 -16.05 -5.95
CA MET A 55 17.52 -15.81 -6.52
C MET A 55 16.49 -15.36 -5.46
N ARG A 56 16.49 -15.96 -4.27
CA ARG A 56 15.59 -15.54 -3.16
C ARG A 56 15.99 -14.22 -2.49
N GLY A 57 17.07 -13.58 -2.91
CA GLY A 57 17.66 -12.40 -2.32
C GLY A 57 18.87 -12.69 -1.42
N LEU A 58 19.61 -11.64 -1.08
CA LEU A 58 20.76 -11.73 -0.17
C LEU A 58 20.35 -12.32 1.17
N PRO A 59 21.11 -13.30 1.71
CA PRO A 59 20.86 -13.85 3.05
C PRO A 59 20.78 -12.77 4.13
N GLU A 60 21.59 -11.73 4.00
CA GLU A 60 21.64 -10.58 4.92
C GLU A 60 20.32 -9.80 4.92
N LEU A 61 19.74 -9.52 3.74
CA LEU A 61 18.44 -8.83 3.68
C LEU A 61 17.33 -9.74 4.18
N ARG A 62 17.32 -11.02 3.79
CA ARG A 62 16.31 -11.98 4.25
C ARG A 62 16.34 -12.14 5.78
N GLY A 63 17.55 -12.22 6.37
CA GLY A 63 17.74 -12.23 7.81
C GLY A 63 17.33 -10.92 8.48
N ALA A 64 17.64 -9.77 7.87
CA ALA A 64 17.23 -8.46 8.37
C ALA A 64 15.71 -8.28 8.35
N VAL A 65 15.01 -8.76 7.32
CA VAL A 65 13.53 -8.76 7.25
C VAL A 65 12.94 -9.61 8.38
N ALA A 66 13.44 -10.83 8.59
CA ALA A 66 12.99 -11.70 9.68
C ALA A 66 13.20 -11.04 11.05
N GLY A 67 14.40 -10.47 11.29
CA GLY A 67 14.73 -9.76 12.54
C GLY A 67 13.90 -8.49 12.75
N TYR A 68 13.62 -7.74 11.68
CA TYR A 68 12.75 -6.56 11.75
C TYR A 68 11.33 -6.95 12.19
N TYR A 69 10.75 -7.99 11.62
CA TYR A 69 9.40 -8.43 11.98
C TYR A 69 9.34 -9.11 13.36
N ALA A 70 10.41 -9.79 13.79
CA ALA A 70 10.51 -10.28 15.16
C ALA A 70 10.47 -9.12 16.17
N ARG A 71 11.25 -8.06 15.92
CA ARG A 71 11.32 -6.88 16.79
C ARG A 71 10.06 -6.03 16.78
N THR A 72 9.44 -5.81 15.61
CA THR A 72 8.34 -4.84 15.46
C THR A 72 6.96 -5.46 15.56
N GLN A 73 6.81 -6.75 15.27
CA GLN A 73 5.51 -7.44 15.19
C GLN A 73 5.46 -8.77 15.97
N GLY A 74 6.58 -9.18 16.59
CA GLY A 74 6.65 -10.45 17.36
C GLY A 74 6.52 -11.70 16.49
N LEU A 75 6.85 -11.62 15.20
CA LEU A 75 6.74 -12.76 14.28
C LEU A 75 7.99 -13.66 14.37
N GLU A 76 7.79 -14.95 14.55
CA GLU A 76 8.86 -15.95 14.56
C GLU A 76 9.16 -16.40 13.11
N LEU A 77 10.08 -15.70 12.47
CA LEU A 77 10.47 -15.91 11.06
C LEU A 77 11.96 -16.24 10.95
N THR A 78 12.28 -16.97 9.90
CA THR A 78 13.66 -17.21 9.46
C THR A 78 13.85 -16.66 8.06
N ALA A 79 15.11 -16.64 7.57
CA ALA A 79 15.40 -16.28 6.20
C ALA A 79 14.62 -17.14 5.17
N ASP A 80 14.23 -18.37 5.51
CA ASP A 80 13.51 -19.27 4.60
C ASP A 80 12.06 -18.89 4.36
N ASN A 81 11.51 -18.04 5.22
CA ASN A 81 10.19 -17.45 5.03
C ASN A 81 10.18 -16.30 4.00
N VAL A 82 11.35 -15.74 3.64
CA VAL A 82 11.47 -14.47 2.92
C VAL A 82 11.95 -14.67 1.49
N ILE A 83 11.25 -14.03 0.53
CA ILE A 83 11.66 -13.88 -0.86
C ILE A 83 11.78 -12.38 -1.15
N VAL A 84 12.96 -11.91 -1.52
CA VAL A 84 13.19 -10.52 -1.94
C VAL A 84 12.73 -10.35 -3.38
N THR A 85 12.02 -9.25 -3.65
CA THR A 85 11.39 -8.98 -4.95
C THR A 85 11.66 -7.54 -5.41
N SER A 86 11.44 -7.27 -6.69
CA SER A 86 11.49 -5.93 -7.28
C SER A 86 10.30 -5.07 -6.83
N GLY A 87 10.27 -4.75 -5.53
CA GLY A 87 9.20 -4.04 -4.87
C GLY A 87 7.97 -4.91 -4.59
N GLY A 88 6.98 -4.34 -3.89
CA GLY A 88 5.75 -5.04 -3.51
C GLY A 88 4.92 -5.51 -4.71
N THR A 89 4.94 -4.79 -5.82
CA THR A 89 4.17 -5.18 -7.02
C THR A 89 4.64 -6.53 -7.58
N GLU A 90 5.95 -6.80 -7.60
CA GLU A 90 6.43 -8.13 -8.00
C GLU A 90 6.11 -9.18 -6.95
N ALA A 91 6.19 -8.86 -5.66
CA ALA A 91 5.78 -9.78 -4.60
C ALA A 91 4.32 -10.22 -4.76
N LEU A 92 3.43 -9.27 -5.09
CA LEU A 92 2.02 -9.54 -5.42
C LEU A 92 1.89 -10.43 -6.66
N ALA A 93 2.59 -10.10 -7.74
CA ALA A 93 2.53 -10.85 -8.99
C ALA A 93 3.03 -12.30 -8.80
N ALA A 94 4.22 -12.47 -8.21
CA ALA A 94 4.80 -13.79 -7.95
C ALA A 94 3.91 -14.64 -7.04
N SER A 95 3.28 -14.01 -6.03
CA SER A 95 2.36 -14.69 -5.13
C SER A 95 1.09 -15.13 -5.84
N LEU A 96 0.43 -14.24 -6.59
CA LEU A 96 -0.80 -14.59 -7.33
C LEU A 96 -0.54 -15.65 -8.40
N PHE A 97 0.57 -15.56 -9.16
CA PHE A 97 0.94 -16.59 -10.15
C PHE A 97 1.31 -17.94 -9.51
N ALA A 98 1.69 -17.95 -8.23
CA ALA A 98 1.94 -19.19 -7.49
C ALA A 98 0.67 -19.80 -6.88
N LEU A 99 -0.32 -18.97 -6.53
CA LEU A 99 -1.48 -19.37 -5.74
C LEU A 99 -2.72 -19.62 -6.57
N VAL A 100 -2.89 -18.90 -7.67
CA VAL A 100 -4.09 -18.93 -8.50
C VAL A 100 -3.91 -19.91 -9.65
N ALA A 101 -4.89 -20.82 -9.80
CA ALA A 101 -5.03 -21.67 -10.98
C ALA A 101 -6.16 -21.13 -11.90
N PRO A 102 -6.14 -21.47 -13.20
CA PRO A 102 -7.19 -21.06 -14.13
C PRO A 102 -8.59 -21.45 -13.62
N GLY A 103 -9.49 -20.47 -13.52
CA GLY A 103 -10.86 -20.63 -13.06
C GLY A 103 -11.07 -20.54 -11.55
N ASP A 104 -10.01 -20.38 -10.75
CA ASP A 104 -10.12 -20.08 -9.32
C ASP A 104 -10.76 -18.72 -9.09
N GLU A 105 -11.67 -18.64 -8.13
CA GLU A 105 -12.23 -17.37 -7.68
C GLU A 105 -11.39 -16.79 -6.57
N VAL A 106 -11.06 -15.48 -6.68
CA VAL A 106 -10.29 -14.71 -5.71
C VAL A 106 -11.11 -13.52 -5.22
N LEU A 107 -11.31 -13.42 -3.91
CA LEU A 107 -11.99 -12.29 -3.29
C LEU A 107 -11.04 -11.11 -3.18
N LEU A 108 -11.40 -9.98 -3.77
CA LEU A 108 -10.69 -8.70 -3.70
C LEU A 108 -11.50 -7.70 -2.88
N VAL A 109 -10.85 -7.02 -1.94
CA VAL A 109 -11.49 -5.97 -1.15
C VAL A 109 -11.24 -4.61 -1.82
N GLN A 110 -12.32 -3.89 -2.16
CA GLN A 110 -12.24 -2.54 -2.75
C GLN A 110 -12.75 -1.47 -1.77
N PRO A 111 -12.25 -0.21 -1.84
CA PRO A 111 -11.32 0.30 -2.86
C PRO A 111 -9.97 -0.42 -2.80
N LEU A 112 -9.41 -0.72 -3.96
CA LEU A 112 -8.26 -1.60 -4.13
C LEU A 112 -7.12 -0.93 -4.92
N TYR A 113 -5.88 -1.37 -4.66
CA TYR A 113 -4.76 -1.01 -5.50
C TYR A 113 -4.94 -1.60 -6.92
N ASP A 114 -4.71 -0.81 -7.93
CA ASP A 114 -5.02 -1.09 -9.34
C ASP A 114 -4.34 -2.34 -9.92
N ALA A 115 -3.27 -2.82 -9.30
CA ALA A 115 -2.58 -4.03 -9.74
C ALA A 115 -3.30 -5.34 -9.36
N TYR A 116 -4.15 -5.38 -8.32
CA TYR A 116 -4.70 -6.67 -7.85
C TYR A 116 -5.58 -7.34 -8.89
N LEU A 117 -6.54 -6.60 -9.47
CA LEU A 117 -7.48 -7.14 -10.45
C LEU A 117 -6.77 -7.70 -11.70
N PRO A 118 -5.90 -6.94 -12.40
CA PRO A 118 -5.21 -7.47 -13.57
C PRO A 118 -4.29 -8.65 -13.25
N LEU A 119 -3.62 -8.67 -12.09
CA LEU A 119 -2.75 -9.78 -11.70
C LEU A 119 -3.54 -11.08 -11.47
N VAL A 120 -4.72 -11.01 -10.83
CA VAL A 120 -5.62 -12.17 -10.70
C VAL A 120 -6.06 -12.67 -12.07
N GLN A 121 -6.46 -11.77 -12.97
CA GLN A 121 -6.89 -12.11 -14.33
C GLN A 121 -5.74 -12.73 -15.15
N TRP A 122 -4.53 -12.18 -15.08
CA TRP A 122 -3.35 -12.73 -15.77
C TRP A 122 -2.93 -14.09 -15.22
N ALA A 123 -3.19 -14.36 -13.95
CA ALA A 123 -3.03 -15.70 -13.38
C ALA A 123 -4.09 -16.71 -13.85
N GLY A 124 -5.12 -16.26 -14.58
CA GLY A 124 -6.25 -17.07 -15.03
C GLY A 124 -7.41 -17.16 -14.03
N GLY A 125 -7.34 -16.38 -12.95
CA GLY A 125 -8.36 -16.33 -11.91
C GLY A 125 -9.55 -15.44 -12.26
N VAL A 126 -10.63 -15.61 -11.53
CA VAL A 126 -11.84 -14.80 -11.58
C VAL A 126 -11.94 -13.97 -10.30
N ALA A 127 -11.88 -12.66 -10.43
CA ALA A 127 -12.01 -11.78 -9.29
C ALA A 127 -13.49 -11.62 -8.88
N LYS A 128 -13.76 -11.68 -7.59
CA LYS A 128 -15.01 -11.25 -6.96
C LYS A 128 -14.71 -10.12 -6.00
N VAL A 129 -15.42 -9.01 -6.08
CA VAL A 129 -15.14 -7.82 -5.28
C VAL A 129 -16.09 -7.67 -4.11
N ILE A 130 -15.54 -7.26 -2.97
CA ILE A 130 -16.26 -6.92 -1.74
C ILE A 130 -15.93 -5.46 -1.43
N SER A 131 -16.95 -4.60 -1.34
CA SER A 131 -16.74 -3.18 -1.02
C SER A 131 -16.62 -2.95 0.48
N LEU A 132 -15.61 -2.18 0.89
CA LEU A 132 -15.61 -1.56 2.22
C LEU A 132 -16.77 -0.57 2.34
N VAL A 133 -17.33 -0.43 3.52
CA VAL A 133 -18.48 0.43 3.78
C VAL A 133 -18.04 1.80 4.31
N PRO A 134 -18.19 2.90 3.53
CA PRO A 134 -17.88 4.23 4.01
C PRO A 134 -18.91 4.73 5.05
N PRO A 135 -18.61 5.78 5.83
CA PRO A 135 -17.37 6.53 5.84
C PRO A 135 -16.25 5.89 6.69
N GLN A 136 -16.54 4.84 7.46
CA GLN A 136 -15.58 4.14 8.31
C GLN A 136 -14.73 3.13 7.53
N TRP A 137 -15.11 2.80 6.31
CA TRP A 137 -14.42 1.83 5.45
C TRP A 137 -14.24 0.46 6.12
N THR A 138 -15.32 0.01 6.78
CA THR A 138 -15.35 -1.30 7.45
C THR A 138 -15.54 -2.43 6.44
N LEU A 139 -14.87 -3.56 6.69
CA LEU A 139 -15.07 -4.79 5.90
C LEU A 139 -16.37 -5.49 6.34
N PRO A 140 -17.37 -5.64 5.45
CA PRO A 140 -18.60 -6.36 5.78
C PRO A 140 -18.36 -7.87 5.77
N LEU A 141 -18.07 -8.45 6.94
CA LEU A 141 -17.72 -9.88 7.08
C LEU A 141 -18.82 -10.84 6.56
N GLU A 142 -20.09 -10.49 6.71
CA GLU A 142 -21.18 -11.30 6.16
C GLU A 142 -21.19 -11.30 4.62
N ALA A 143 -20.87 -10.16 3.98
CA ALA A 143 -20.73 -10.12 2.54
C ALA A 143 -19.54 -10.96 2.06
N LEU A 144 -18.42 -10.91 2.80
CA LEU A 144 -17.25 -11.74 2.53
C LEU A 144 -17.61 -13.22 2.62
N LYS A 145 -18.32 -13.64 3.67
CA LYS A 145 -18.79 -15.02 3.88
C LYS A 145 -19.71 -15.50 2.76
N VAL A 146 -20.69 -14.68 2.37
CA VAL A 146 -21.64 -15.01 1.28
C VAL A 146 -20.94 -15.15 -0.07
N ALA A 147 -19.87 -14.40 -0.30
CA ALA A 147 -19.12 -14.45 -1.57
C ALA A 147 -18.27 -15.72 -1.72
N ILE A 148 -17.97 -16.44 -0.62
CA ILE A 148 -17.21 -17.69 -0.67
C ILE A 148 -18.08 -18.77 -1.32
N GLY A 149 -17.58 -19.32 -2.43
CA GLY A 149 -18.21 -20.42 -3.17
C GLY A 149 -17.26 -21.58 -3.41
N PRO A 150 -17.73 -22.64 -4.09
CA PRO A 150 -16.93 -23.86 -4.30
C PRO A 150 -15.63 -23.65 -5.09
N LYS A 151 -15.54 -22.57 -5.86
CA LYS A 151 -14.36 -22.19 -6.65
C LYS A 151 -13.49 -21.15 -5.97
N THR A 152 -13.92 -20.60 -4.85
CA THR A 152 -13.13 -19.62 -4.10
C THR A 152 -11.89 -20.29 -3.52
N ARG A 153 -10.70 -19.69 -3.74
CA ARG A 153 -9.42 -20.22 -3.28
C ARG A 153 -8.64 -19.25 -2.43
N GLY A 154 -8.95 -17.95 -2.51
CA GLY A 154 -8.20 -17.01 -1.71
C GLY A 154 -8.81 -15.63 -1.60
N ILE A 155 -8.20 -14.85 -0.73
CA ILE A 155 -8.59 -13.47 -0.40
C ILE A 155 -7.36 -12.58 -0.52
N VAL A 156 -7.51 -11.42 -1.17
CA VAL A 156 -6.50 -10.36 -1.17
C VAL A 156 -6.94 -9.24 -0.26
N LEU A 157 -6.12 -8.92 0.72
CA LEU A 157 -6.31 -7.86 1.70
C LEU A 157 -5.26 -6.78 1.52
N ASN A 158 -5.56 -5.55 1.96
CA ASN A 158 -4.61 -4.47 2.07
C ASN A 158 -4.81 -3.74 3.40
N THR A 159 -3.82 -3.81 4.29
CA THR A 159 -3.87 -3.18 5.61
C THR A 159 -2.47 -2.71 6.06
N PRO A 160 -2.27 -1.41 6.36
CA PRO A 160 -3.20 -0.29 6.16
C PRO A 160 -3.64 -0.13 4.72
N ASN A 161 -4.90 0.26 4.48
CA ASN A 161 -5.51 0.28 3.16
C ASN A 161 -5.13 1.54 2.37
N ASN A 162 -4.71 1.37 1.15
CA ASN A 162 -4.65 2.44 0.14
C ASN A 162 -5.89 2.31 -0.76
N PRO A 163 -6.79 3.31 -0.81
CA PRO A 163 -6.55 4.75 -0.59
C PRO A 163 -6.97 5.32 0.77
N VAL A 164 -7.71 4.61 1.59
CA VAL A 164 -8.51 5.21 2.69
C VAL A 164 -7.82 5.24 4.05
N GLY A 165 -6.69 4.55 4.20
CA GLY A 165 -5.85 4.62 5.41
C GLY A 165 -6.38 3.84 6.62
N THR A 166 -7.44 3.04 6.47
CA THR A 166 -7.96 2.20 7.55
C THR A 166 -7.13 0.93 7.74
N MET A 167 -7.22 0.34 8.94
CA MET A 167 -6.57 -0.92 9.27
C MET A 167 -7.59 -1.98 9.67
N LEU A 168 -7.30 -3.23 9.33
CA LEU A 168 -8.05 -4.37 9.84
C LEU A 168 -7.67 -4.61 11.30
N SER A 169 -8.68 -4.77 12.17
CA SER A 169 -8.46 -5.11 13.57
C SER A 169 -8.07 -6.59 13.73
N ARG A 170 -7.52 -6.94 14.91
CA ARG A 170 -7.22 -8.34 15.24
C ARG A 170 -8.47 -9.21 15.14
N GLU A 171 -9.61 -8.75 15.65
CA GLU A 171 -10.89 -9.46 15.64
C GLU A 171 -11.36 -9.70 14.20
N THR A 172 -11.20 -8.70 13.31
CA THR A 172 -11.53 -8.87 11.89
C THR A 172 -10.62 -9.90 11.23
N LEU A 173 -9.32 -9.88 11.52
CA LEU A 173 -8.38 -10.87 11.00
C LEU A 173 -8.65 -12.28 11.53
N GLU A 174 -9.01 -12.42 12.80
CA GLU A 174 -9.41 -13.69 13.39
C GLU A 174 -10.69 -14.25 12.73
N ALA A 175 -11.68 -13.39 12.46
CA ALA A 175 -12.88 -13.80 11.73
C ALA A 175 -12.57 -14.23 10.28
N ILE A 176 -11.70 -13.49 9.58
CA ILE A 176 -11.21 -13.90 8.26
C ILE A 176 -10.45 -15.24 8.36
N GLY A 177 -9.64 -15.40 9.40
CA GLY A 177 -8.89 -16.64 9.65
C GLY A 177 -9.78 -17.85 9.82
N ALA A 178 -10.87 -17.73 10.59
CA ALA A 178 -11.87 -18.77 10.74
C ALA A 178 -12.53 -19.15 9.41
N LEU A 179 -12.88 -18.18 8.57
CA LEU A 179 -13.40 -18.42 7.23
C LEU A 179 -12.37 -19.09 6.32
N ALA A 180 -11.11 -18.61 6.35
CA ALA A 180 -10.04 -19.16 5.54
C ALA A 180 -9.72 -20.62 5.92
N GLU A 181 -9.76 -20.95 7.20
CA GLU A 181 -9.57 -22.31 7.68
C GLU A 181 -10.74 -23.22 7.28
N ALA A 182 -11.99 -22.76 7.47
CA ALA A 182 -13.20 -23.54 7.15
C ALA A 182 -13.35 -23.87 5.65
N HIS A 183 -12.81 -23.01 4.77
CA HIS A 183 -12.96 -23.13 3.33
C HIS A 183 -11.63 -23.40 2.59
N ASP A 184 -10.56 -23.69 3.34
CA ASP A 184 -9.19 -23.90 2.81
C ASP A 184 -8.72 -22.80 1.85
N LEU A 185 -8.87 -21.55 2.27
CA LEU A 185 -8.46 -20.37 1.50
C LEU A 185 -7.05 -19.92 1.89
N TRP A 186 -6.28 -19.47 0.91
CA TRP A 186 -5.08 -18.68 1.16
C TRP A 186 -5.43 -17.18 1.32
N VAL A 187 -4.58 -16.43 2.02
CA VAL A 187 -4.71 -14.98 2.18
C VAL A 187 -3.44 -14.30 1.72
N LEU A 188 -3.56 -13.42 0.73
CA LEU A 188 -2.48 -12.52 0.31
C LEU A 188 -2.75 -11.15 0.92
N CYS A 189 -1.87 -10.70 1.81
CA CYS A 189 -2.01 -9.42 2.49
C CYS A 189 -0.92 -8.44 2.04
N ASP A 190 -1.33 -7.38 1.37
CA ASP A 190 -0.48 -6.24 1.07
C ASP A 190 -0.36 -5.36 2.33
N GLU A 191 0.80 -5.48 3.00
CA GLU A 191 1.11 -4.77 4.24
C GLU A 191 2.22 -3.73 4.05
N VAL A 192 2.45 -3.27 2.82
CA VAL A 192 3.55 -2.33 2.51
C VAL A 192 3.52 -1.04 3.33
N TRP A 193 2.37 -0.69 3.92
CA TRP A 193 2.16 0.50 4.73
C TRP A 193 2.34 0.28 6.25
N GLU A 194 2.73 -0.90 6.67
CA GLU A 194 2.82 -1.33 8.07
C GLU A 194 3.65 -0.41 8.99
N ALA A 195 4.70 0.23 8.44
CA ALA A 195 5.52 1.19 9.18
C ALA A 195 4.90 2.60 9.27
N MET A 196 3.84 2.86 8.50
CA MET A 196 3.16 4.15 8.36
C MET A 196 1.85 4.18 9.14
N VAL A 197 1.94 3.94 10.46
CA VAL A 197 0.82 3.94 11.40
C VAL A 197 1.05 5.02 12.45
N PHE A 198 0.05 5.88 12.70
CA PHE A 198 0.26 7.15 13.39
C PHE A 198 -0.63 7.39 14.61
N ASP A 199 -1.75 6.70 14.76
CA ASP A 199 -2.76 6.93 15.81
C ASP A 199 -2.49 6.16 17.12
N GLY A 200 -1.42 5.39 17.17
CA GLY A 200 -1.05 4.58 18.34
C GLY A 200 -1.63 3.16 18.34
N THR A 201 -2.55 2.85 17.44
CA THR A 201 -3.03 1.47 17.26
C THR A 201 -1.97 0.65 16.53
N PRO A 202 -1.47 -0.47 17.10
CA PRO A 202 -0.45 -1.27 16.45
C PRO A 202 -1.01 -1.97 15.21
N HIS A 203 -0.20 -2.03 14.14
CA HIS A 203 -0.50 -2.88 13.00
C HIS A 203 -0.46 -4.36 13.40
N VAL A 204 -1.47 -5.11 12.99
CA VAL A 204 -1.53 -6.57 13.18
C VAL A 204 -1.40 -7.25 11.83
N SER A 205 -0.38 -8.10 11.68
CA SER A 205 -0.21 -8.91 10.48
C SER A 205 -1.08 -10.17 10.53
N PRO A 206 -1.66 -10.63 9.40
CA PRO A 206 -2.25 -11.97 9.30
C PRO A 206 -1.32 -13.09 9.76
N LEU A 207 -0.01 -12.94 9.60
CA LEU A 207 0.97 -13.93 10.09
C LEU A 207 0.99 -14.07 11.62
N ALA A 208 0.46 -13.07 12.37
CA ALA A 208 0.31 -13.13 13.82
C ALA A 208 -0.99 -13.80 14.28
N ILE A 209 -1.84 -14.23 13.35
CA ILE A 209 -3.11 -14.93 13.61
C ILE A 209 -2.92 -16.42 13.37
N PRO A 210 -3.08 -17.29 14.37
CA PRO A 210 -2.76 -18.72 14.26
C PRO A 210 -3.44 -19.44 13.06
N SER A 211 -4.72 -19.17 12.80
CA SER A 211 -5.46 -19.74 11.67
C SER A 211 -5.01 -19.23 10.30
N LEU A 212 -4.27 -18.10 10.25
CA LEU A 212 -3.75 -17.49 9.03
C LEU A 212 -2.25 -17.72 8.81
N ALA A 213 -1.47 -17.99 9.86
CA ALA A 213 -0.01 -18.02 9.81
C ALA A 213 0.57 -18.95 8.72
N GLN A 214 -0.05 -20.13 8.49
CA GLN A 214 0.44 -21.12 7.53
C GLN A 214 -0.14 -20.96 6.12
N ARG A 215 -1.18 -20.13 5.96
CA ARG A 215 -1.92 -19.94 4.71
C ARG A 215 -1.84 -18.52 4.17
N SER A 216 -1.08 -17.65 4.85
CA SER A 216 -0.96 -16.24 4.43
C SER A 216 0.39 -15.94 3.78
N VAL A 217 0.33 -14.98 2.85
CA VAL A 217 1.49 -14.30 2.28
C VAL A 217 1.41 -12.84 2.68
N LYS A 218 2.42 -12.35 3.38
CA LYS A 218 2.62 -10.93 3.71
C LYS A 218 3.51 -10.28 2.65
N VAL A 219 3.09 -9.15 2.12
CA VAL A 219 3.90 -8.33 1.21
C VAL A 219 4.41 -7.10 1.96
N GLY A 220 5.74 -6.91 1.95
CA GLY A 220 6.40 -5.75 2.53
C GLY A 220 7.21 -4.96 1.49
N SER A 221 7.60 -3.74 1.84
CA SER A 221 8.32 -2.86 0.91
C SER A 221 9.30 -1.92 1.63
N ALA A 222 10.59 -2.09 1.37
CA ALA A 222 11.62 -1.11 1.77
C ALA A 222 11.31 0.29 1.22
N GLY A 223 10.77 0.36 -0.01
CA GLY A 223 10.39 1.61 -0.64
C GLY A 223 9.35 2.42 0.15
N LYS A 224 8.49 1.74 0.93
CA LYS A 224 7.50 2.41 1.80
C LYS A 224 8.11 2.67 3.18
N ILE A 225 8.76 1.69 3.80
CA ILE A 225 9.40 1.82 5.11
C ILE A 225 10.39 2.99 5.14
N PHE A 226 11.21 3.13 4.11
CA PHE A 226 12.27 4.13 4.03
C PHE A 226 11.95 5.34 3.15
N SER A 227 10.74 5.41 2.57
CA SER A 227 10.37 6.48 1.63
C SER A 227 11.24 6.54 0.37
N MET A 228 11.77 5.40 -0.05
CA MET A 228 12.67 5.22 -1.19
C MET A 228 11.98 4.37 -2.26
N THR A 229 10.82 4.83 -2.74
CA THR A 229 9.92 4.03 -3.60
C THR A 229 10.56 3.61 -4.93
N GLY A 230 11.48 4.42 -5.47
CA GLY A 230 12.22 4.16 -6.70
C GLY A 230 13.25 3.03 -6.58
N TRP A 231 13.65 2.63 -5.36
CA TRP A 231 14.61 1.54 -5.17
C TRP A 231 14.05 0.18 -5.54
N LYS A 232 12.75 0.04 -5.57
CA LYS A 232 12.09 -1.21 -5.97
C LYS A 232 12.59 -2.43 -5.21
N VAL A 233 12.84 -2.30 -3.89
CA VAL A 233 13.14 -3.42 -3.00
C VAL A 233 11.91 -3.71 -2.15
N GLY A 234 11.42 -4.93 -2.25
CA GLY A 234 10.29 -5.45 -1.48
C GLY A 234 10.48 -6.93 -1.19
N TRP A 235 9.51 -7.55 -0.59
CA TRP A 235 9.55 -8.96 -0.24
C TRP A 235 8.17 -9.56 -0.06
N ALA A 236 8.08 -10.88 -0.29
CA ALA A 236 7.01 -11.73 0.17
C ALA A 236 7.50 -12.54 1.38
N VAL A 237 6.65 -12.69 2.40
CA VAL A 237 6.91 -13.49 3.60
C VAL A 237 5.78 -14.50 3.78
N ALA A 238 6.10 -15.77 3.88
CA ALA A 238 5.14 -16.86 4.02
C ALA A 238 5.75 -18.06 4.72
N ALA A 239 4.94 -19.05 5.08
CA ALA A 239 5.44 -20.36 5.51
C ALA A 239 6.40 -20.95 4.46
N PRO A 240 7.43 -21.72 4.84
CA PRO A 240 8.51 -22.14 3.94
C PRO A 240 8.05 -22.84 2.65
N GLU A 241 7.03 -23.68 2.70
CA GLU A 241 6.47 -24.37 1.53
C GLU A 241 5.80 -23.37 0.57
N LEU A 242 5.03 -22.44 1.09
CA LEU A 242 4.37 -21.40 0.32
C LEU A 242 5.41 -20.43 -0.27
N ALA A 243 6.42 -20.06 0.51
CA ALA A 243 7.56 -19.27 0.06
C ALA A 243 8.31 -19.94 -1.09
N ALA A 244 8.51 -21.27 -1.05
CA ALA A 244 9.14 -22.03 -2.12
C ALA A 244 8.33 -21.98 -3.43
N ARG A 245 7.00 -22.09 -3.36
CA ARG A 245 6.10 -21.95 -4.52
C ARG A 245 6.21 -20.55 -5.16
N ILE A 246 6.21 -19.51 -4.33
CA ILE A 246 6.35 -18.11 -4.78
C ILE A 246 7.72 -17.89 -5.42
N ALA A 247 8.80 -18.38 -4.80
CA ALA A 247 10.15 -18.30 -5.32
C ALA A 247 10.27 -18.93 -6.72
N GLY A 248 9.58 -20.04 -6.97
CA GLY A 248 9.53 -20.68 -8.28
C GLY A 248 8.92 -19.81 -9.39
N ARG A 249 8.01 -18.89 -9.05
CA ARG A 249 7.46 -17.90 -10.01
C ARG A 249 8.36 -16.67 -10.13
N HIS A 250 8.83 -16.14 -9.01
CA HIS A 250 9.76 -15.03 -8.93
C HIS A 250 11.01 -15.27 -9.80
N GLN A 251 11.55 -16.50 -9.80
CA GLN A 251 12.73 -16.88 -10.60
C GLN A 251 12.59 -16.51 -12.08
N PHE A 252 11.39 -16.58 -12.65
CA PHE A 252 11.14 -16.32 -14.07
C PHE A 252 10.49 -14.95 -14.34
N LEU A 253 10.21 -14.15 -13.31
CA LEU A 253 9.75 -12.77 -13.45
C LEU A 253 10.94 -11.81 -13.54
N THR A 254 11.74 -11.73 -12.48
CA THR A 254 12.89 -10.83 -12.40
C THR A 254 14.18 -11.53 -12.01
N PHE A 255 14.10 -12.80 -11.58
CA PHE A 255 15.20 -13.61 -11.04
C PHE A 255 15.75 -13.05 -9.73
N THR A 256 16.13 -11.78 -9.69
CA THR A 256 16.69 -11.11 -8.52
C THR A 256 16.59 -9.59 -8.66
N THR A 257 16.87 -8.87 -7.58
CA THR A 257 16.88 -7.41 -7.56
C THR A 257 18.31 -6.90 -7.29
N PRO A 258 18.67 -5.64 -7.64
CA PRO A 258 20.04 -5.13 -7.53
C PRO A 258 20.68 -5.34 -6.15
N PRO A 259 21.86 -5.95 -6.05
CA PRO A 259 22.44 -6.34 -4.76
C PRO A 259 22.79 -5.14 -3.87
N ALA A 260 23.27 -4.05 -4.44
CA ALA A 260 23.64 -2.85 -3.65
C ALA A 260 22.44 -2.27 -2.87
N LEU A 261 21.24 -2.27 -3.49
CA LEU A 261 20.03 -1.80 -2.84
C LEU A 261 19.50 -2.80 -1.80
N GLN A 262 19.75 -4.09 -2.00
CA GLN A 262 19.44 -5.09 -0.99
C GLN A 262 20.32 -4.92 0.26
N TRP A 263 21.64 -4.67 0.08
CA TRP A 263 22.55 -4.36 1.18
C TRP A 263 22.11 -3.14 1.96
N ALA A 264 21.79 -2.04 1.27
CA ALA A 264 21.33 -0.81 1.92
C ALA A 264 20.00 -1.03 2.67
N ALA A 265 19.07 -1.79 2.10
CA ALA A 265 17.81 -2.13 2.78
C ALA A 265 18.04 -3.00 4.03
N ALA A 266 19.02 -3.94 3.99
CA ALA A 266 19.38 -4.74 5.16
C ALA A 266 19.95 -3.88 6.29
N GLU A 267 20.86 -2.96 5.99
CA GLU A 267 21.39 -1.98 6.96
C GLU A 267 20.26 -1.09 7.50
N GLY A 268 19.34 -0.64 6.63
CA GLY A 268 18.19 0.16 7.03
C GLY A 268 17.26 -0.54 8.01
N LEU A 269 16.94 -1.83 7.78
CA LEU A 269 16.10 -2.61 8.70
C LEU A 269 16.77 -2.88 10.06
N ALA A 270 18.09 -2.81 10.13
CA ALA A 270 18.86 -2.93 11.36
C ALA A 270 18.99 -1.60 12.13
N MET A 271 18.51 -0.48 11.60
CA MET A 271 18.52 0.80 12.32
C MET A 271 17.77 0.72 13.64
N PRO A 272 18.16 1.55 14.64
CA PRO A 272 17.52 1.54 15.95
C PRO A 272 16.06 1.99 15.87
N ASP A 273 15.22 1.52 16.78
CA ASP A 273 13.78 1.84 16.83
C ASP A 273 13.51 3.35 16.96
N THR A 274 14.45 4.11 17.50
CA THR A 274 14.40 5.58 17.58
C THR A 274 14.39 6.24 16.21
N TRP A 275 15.07 5.65 15.20
CA TRP A 275 15.03 6.14 13.83
C TRP A 275 13.62 6.00 13.23
N PHE A 276 13.02 4.82 13.37
CA PHE A 276 11.65 4.57 12.90
C PHE A 276 10.62 5.42 13.65
N ALA A 277 10.82 5.63 14.95
CA ALA A 277 9.96 6.51 15.75
C ALA A 277 10.04 7.97 15.28
N ALA A 278 11.24 8.48 14.95
CA ALA A 278 11.43 9.82 14.41
C ALA A 278 10.73 9.99 13.06
N GLN A 279 10.83 8.99 12.15
CA GLN A 279 10.12 9.00 10.88
C GLN A 279 8.60 9.03 11.08
N ARG A 280 8.06 8.17 11.95
CA ARG A 280 6.61 8.18 12.26
C ARG A 280 6.16 9.52 12.86
N ALA A 281 6.97 10.12 13.73
CA ALA A 281 6.67 11.43 14.32
C ALA A 281 6.62 12.54 13.24
N ARG A 282 7.57 12.53 12.31
CA ARG A 282 7.60 13.46 11.17
C ARG A 282 6.32 13.33 10.33
N TYR A 283 5.96 12.12 9.93
CA TYR A 283 4.75 11.90 9.11
C TYR A 283 3.47 12.24 9.87
N ARG A 284 3.41 11.94 11.16
CA ARG A 284 2.28 12.35 12.02
C ARG A 284 2.11 13.87 12.02
N ALA A 285 3.19 14.62 12.13
CA ALA A 285 3.15 16.10 12.12
C ALA A 285 2.66 16.63 10.77
N LEU A 286 3.15 16.10 9.64
CA LEU A 286 2.70 16.49 8.30
C LEU A 286 1.22 16.16 8.08
N LYS A 287 0.77 14.96 8.51
CA LYS A 287 -0.64 14.59 8.48
C LYS A 287 -1.51 15.56 9.28
N ALA A 288 -1.13 15.83 10.55
CA ALA A 288 -1.87 16.75 11.42
C ALA A 288 -1.97 18.15 10.81
N ARG A 289 -0.86 18.65 10.20
CA ARG A 289 -0.84 19.95 9.52
C ARG A 289 -1.84 20.02 8.37
N LEU A 290 -1.82 19.02 7.46
CA LEU A 290 -2.76 18.98 6.34
C LEU A 290 -4.21 18.87 6.85
N VAL A 291 -4.48 17.94 7.78
CA VAL A 291 -5.85 17.71 8.32
C VAL A 291 -6.39 18.97 8.97
N SER A 292 -5.65 19.57 9.92
CA SER A 292 -6.09 20.79 10.62
C SER A 292 -6.34 21.96 9.65
N GLY A 293 -5.48 22.09 8.62
CA GLY A 293 -5.67 23.13 7.61
C GLY A 293 -6.93 22.91 6.75
N LEU A 294 -7.19 21.68 6.35
CA LEU A 294 -8.39 21.31 5.59
C LEU A 294 -9.67 21.51 6.42
N GLU A 295 -9.67 21.06 7.68
CA GLU A 295 -10.80 21.23 8.60
C GLU A 295 -11.10 22.71 8.87
N ALA A 296 -10.06 23.53 9.10
CA ALA A 296 -10.21 24.98 9.24
C ALA A 296 -10.78 25.64 7.97
N ALA A 297 -10.51 25.06 6.78
CA ALA A 297 -11.09 25.48 5.51
C ALA A 297 -12.51 24.90 5.27
N GLY A 298 -13.06 24.14 6.22
CA GLY A 298 -14.42 23.58 6.18
C GLY A 298 -14.55 22.25 5.41
N PHE A 299 -13.45 21.58 5.12
CA PHE A 299 -13.51 20.20 4.60
C PHE A 299 -13.69 19.20 5.74
N VAL A 300 -14.44 18.15 5.52
CA VAL A 300 -14.55 17.02 6.43
C VAL A 300 -13.54 15.95 6.01
N VAL A 301 -12.52 15.75 6.86
CA VAL A 301 -11.46 14.75 6.64
C VAL A 301 -11.81 13.50 7.43
N LEU A 302 -11.82 12.35 6.75
CA LEU A 302 -12.10 11.06 7.38
C LEU A 302 -10.90 10.55 8.19
N PRO A 303 -11.14 9.85 9.31
CA PRO A 303 -10.08 9.22 10.08
C PRO A 303 -9.27 8.23 9.23
N ALA A 304 -7.94 8.28 9.35
CA ALA A 304 -7.02 7.36 8.71
C ALA A 304 -5.93 6.97 9.71
N SER A 305 -5.80 5.67 10.01
CA SER A 305 -4.83 5.17 10.99
C SER A 305 -3.43 5.02 10.40
N GLY A 306 -3.33 4.82 9.08
CA GLY A 306 -2.06 4.59 8.41
C GLY A 306 -1.99 5.18 7.00
N THR A 307 -0.94 4.81 6.28
CA THR A 307 -0.57 5.26 4.92
C THR A 307 -0.07 6.70 4.86
N TRP A 308 0.17 7.20 3.64
CA TRP A 308 0.55 8.61 3.37
C TRP A 308 -0.64 9.47 2.96
N PHE A 309 -1.87 8.97 3.15
CA PHE A 309 -3.06 9.59 2.60
C PHE A 309 -4.06 9.99 3.66
N VAL A 310 -4.84 11.00 3.32
CA VAL A 310 -6.09 11.37 3.98
C VAL A 310 -7.20 11.40 2.93
N THR A 311 -8.43 11.16 3.37
CA THR A 311 -9.61 11.16 2.50
C THR A 311 -10.56 12.27 2.95
N ILE A 312 -11.03 13.07 1.98
CA ILE A 312 -12.08 14.08 2.19
C ILE A 312 -13.43 13.47 1.80
N ASP A 313 -14.42 13.62 2.67
CA ASP A 313 -15.83 13.38 2.37
C ASP A 313 -16.44 14.63 1.72
N LEU A 314 -16.81 14.54 0.46
CA LEU A 314 -17.32 15.65 -0.32
C LEU A 314 -18.73 16.07 0.12
N ALA A 315 -19.61 15.11 0.35
CA ALA A 315 -20.99 15.39 0.77
C ALA A 315 -21.02 16.04 2.13
N ALA A 316 -20.29 15.48 3.11
CA ALA A 316 -20.16 16.08 4.45
C ALA A 316 -19.48 17.46 4.41
N SER A 317 -18.62 17.70 3.41
CA SER A 317 -17.98 18.99 3.16
C SER A 317 -18.89 19.98 2.41
N GLY A 318 -20.11 19.63 2.01
CA GLY A 318 -21.01 20.47 1.22
C GLY A 318 -20.53 20.68 -0.22
N LEU A 319 -19.83 19.70 -0.80
CA LEU A 319 -19.25 19.74 -2.15
C LEU A 319 -19.99 18.77 -3.09
N PRO A 320 -19.92 18.98 -4.41
CA PRO A 320 -20.46 18.03 -5.39
C PRO A 320 -19.86 16.62 -5.22
N ALA A 321 -20.72 15.60 -5.29
CA ALA A 321 -20.34 14.22 -5.03
C ALA A 321 -19.58 13.54 -6.21
N ASP A 322 -19.49 14.16 -7.39
CA ASP A 322 -18.70 13.66 -8.51
C ASP A 322 -17.21 13.93 -8.25
N ASP A 323 -16.54 12.95 -7.68
CA ASP A 323 -15.15 13.06 -7.27
C ASP A 323 -14.18 13.14 -8.48
N VAL A 324 -14.52 12.57 -9.61
CA VAL A 324 -13.72 12.66 -10.84
C VAL A 324 -13.75 14.08 -11.39
N VAL A 325 -14.95 14.62 -11.60
CA VAL A 325 -15.14 15.99 -12.09
C VAL A 325 -14.52 16.99 -11.13
N LEU A 326 -14.71 16.79 -9.81
CA LEU A 326 -14.15 17.70 -8.82
C LEU A 326 -12.62 17.63 -8.77
N SER A 327 -12.02 16.44 -8.90
CA SER A 327 -10.56 16.30 -8.99
C SER A 327 -9.97 17.10 -10.16
N GLU A 328 -10.57 17.02 -11.34
CA GLU A 328 -10.13 17.81 -12.51
C GLU A 328 -10.30 19.32 -12.30
N ARG A 329 -11.42 19.74 -11.73
CA ARG A 329 -11.64 21.15 -11.38
C ARG A 329 -10.61 21.67 -10.40
N LEU A 330 -10.27 20.89 -9.36
CA LEU A 330 -9.24 21.27 -8.38
C LEU A 330 -7.88 21.50 -9.05
N VAL A 331 -7.46 20.65 -9.98
CA VAL A 331 -6.20 20.87 -10.72
C VAL A 331 -6.27 22.15 -11.56
N ARG A 332 -7.35 22.35 -12.31
CA ARG A 332 -7.50 23.48 -13.23
C ARG A 332 -7.70 24.81 -12.51
N GLU A 333 -8.56 24.84 -11.50
CA GLU A 333 -9.03 26.07 -10.86
C GLU A 333 -8.26 26.40 -9.57
N ALA A 334 -7.91 25.38 -8.74
CA ALA A 334 -7.17 25.54 -7.51
C ALA A 334 -5.67 25.30 -7.65
N LYS A 335 -5.23 24.70 -8.76
CA LYS A 335 -3.83 24.28 -8.95
C LYS A 335 -3.37 23.30 -7.85
N VAL A 336 -4.25 22.36 -7.46
CA VAL A 336 -3.98 21.26 -6.53
C VAL A 336 -4.54 19.98 -7.11
N ALA A 337 -3.72 18.97 -7.29
CA ALA A 337 -4.17 17.64 -7.74
C ALA A 337 -4.53 16.76 -6.56
N SER A 338 -5.60 16.01 -6.70
CA SER A 338 -6.08 14.93 -5.81
C SER A 338 -6.33 13.68 -6.65
N ILE A 339 -6.67 12.58 -6.02
CA ILE A 339 -7.14 11.37 -6.71
C ILE A 339 -8.57 11.07 -6.24
N PRO A 340 -9.52 10.89 -7.18
CA PRO A 340 -10.87 10.44 -6.85
C PRO A 340 -10.82 9.01 -6.30
N VAL A 341 -11.51 8.75 -5.17
CA VAL A 341 -11.51 7.42 -4.56
C VAL A 341 -12.29 6.41 -5.41
N SER A 342 -13.26 6.89 -6.20
CA SER A 342 -13.98 6.05 -7.16
C SER A 342 -13.08 5.34 -8.17
N ALA A 343 -11.90 5.90 -8.47
CA ALA A 343 -10.91 5.28 -9.37
C ALA A 343 -10.24 4.01 -8.80
N PHE A 344 -10.42 3.71 -7.52
CA PHE A 344 -9.91 2.49 -6.88
C PHE A 344 -10.96 1.37 -6.83
N TYR A 345 -12.04 1.50 -7.58
CA TYR A 345 -13.10 0.50 -7.66
C TYR A 345 -13.07 -0.25 -8.99
N ALA A 346 -13.18 -1.56 -8.91
CA ALA A 346 -13.38 -2.40 -10.10
C ALA A 346 -14.83 -2.39 -10.55
N GLU A 347 -15.77 -2.32 -9.60
CA GLU A 347 -17.21 -2.36 -9.84
C GLU A 347 -17.93 -1.41 -8.87
N ARG A 348 -19.05 -0.82 -9.32
CA ARG A 348 -19.97 0.00 -8.50
C ARG A 348 -19.23 0.99 -7.60
N PRO A 349 -18.53 1.96 -8.19
CA PRO A 349 -17.69 2.89 -7.43
C PRO A 349 -18.53 3.71 -6.44
N GLU A 350 -18.01 3.83 -5.22
CA GLU A 350 -18.45 4.85 -4.28
C GLU A 350 -17.82 6.17 -4.72
N THR A 351 -18.65 7.11 -5.10
CA THR A 351 -18.24 8.48 -5.44
C THR A 351 -18.33 9.39 -4.23
N GLY A 352 -17.77 10.58 -4.33
CA GLY A 352 -17.89 11.58 -3.26
C GLY A 352 -16.74 11.58 -2.28
N PHE A 353 -15.59 10.98 -2.63
CA PHE A 353 -14.40 10.98 -1.78
C PHE A 353 -13.15 11.35 -2.56
N LEU A 354 -12.27 12.18 -1.97
CA LEU A 354 -10.99 12.55 -2.56
C LEU A 354 -9.84 12.10 -1.67
N ARG A 355 -8.83 11.47 -2.27
CA ARG A 355 -7.58 11.13 -1.60
C ARG A 355 -6.54 12.22 -1.82
N LEU A 356 -5.87 12.65 -0.74
CA LEU A 356 -4.74 13.57 -0.73
C LEU A 356 -3.53 12.93 -0.03
N CYS A 357 -2.34 13.16 -0.57
CA CYS A 357 -1.06 12.74 -0.01
C CYS A 357 -0.45 13.86 0.82
N PHE A 358 -0.09 13.59 2.07
CA PHE A 358 0.50 14.59 2.97
C PHE A 358 2.04 14.59 3.04
N THR A 359 2.71 13.72 2.29
CA THR A 359 4.17 13.59 2.37
C THR A 359 4.90 14.61 1.49
N LYS A 360 4.67 15.88 1.79
CA LYS A 360 5.25 17.06 1.15
C LYS A 360 5.86 17.97 2.20
N ASP A 361 6.72 18.90 1.78
CA ASP A 361 7.22 19.93 2.68
C ASP A 361 6.08 20.77 3.28
N GLU A 362 6.25 21.24 4.52
CA GLU A 362 5.23 21.98 5.24
C GLU A 362 4.72 23.21 4.47
N ALA A 363 5.62 23.98 3.86
CA ALA A 363 5.24 25.14 3.05
C ALA A 363 4.41 24.77 1.82
N VAL A 364 4.63 23.59 1.23
CA VAL A 364 3.84 23.06 0.11
C VAL A 364 2.44 22.68 0.60
N LEU A 365 2.33 22.04 1.77
CA LEU A 365 1.04 21.71 2.38
C LEU A 365 0.22 22.96 2.70
N ASP A 366 0.83 23.98 3.33
CA ASP A 366 0.16 25.26 3.64
C ASP A 366 -0.37 25.95 2.39
N LYS A 367 0.47 25.98 1.33
CA LYS A 367 0.08 26.57 0.04
C LYS A 367 -1.07 25.80 -0.61
N ALA A 368 -1.05 24.45 -0.51
CA ALA A 368 -2.14 23.62 -1.04
C ALA A 368 -3.45 23.87 -0.28
N VAL A 369 -3.40 23.91 1.05
CA VAL A 369 -4.55 24.23 1.90
C VAL A 369 -5.13 25.62 1.56
N ALA A 370 -4.29 26.65 1.46
CA ALA A 370 -4.75 28.00 1.10
C ALA A 370 -5.46 28.03 -0.25
N ARG A 371 -4.96 27.29 -1.25
CA ARG A 371 -5.56 27.19 -2.58
C ARG A 371 -6.91 26.44 -2.53
N LEU A 372 -6.99 25.33 -1.78
CA LEU A 372 -8.23 24.58 -1.60
C LEU A 372 -9.28 25.40 -0.87
N ALA A 373 -8.91 26.14 0.19
CA ALA A 373 -9.78 27.07 0.91
C ALA A 373 -10.35 28.15 -0.02
N ALA A 374 -9.49 28.79 -0.83
CA ALA A 374 -9.92 29.81 -1.80
C ALA A 374 -10.84 29.21 -2.89
N PHE A 375 -10.61 27.98 -3.32
CA PHE A 375 -11.49 27.29 -4.26
C PHE A 375 -12.86 27.03 -3.63
N ARG A 376 -12.89 26.49 -2.41
CA ARG A 376 -14.13 26.20 -1.69
C ARG A 376 -14.98 27.46 -1.49
N ALA A 377 -14.36 28.57 -1.09
CA ALA A 377 -15.04 29.86 -0.90
C ALA A 377 -15.73 30.42 -2.17
N ARG A 378 -15.35 29.95 -3.35
CA ARG A 378 -16.00 30.30 -4.63
C ARG A 378 -17.18 29.41 -4.99
N LEU A 379 -17.35 28.29 -4.31
CA LEU A 379 -18.43 27.34 -4.56
C LEU A 379 -19.68 27.62 -3.68
N GLY A 380 -19.48 28.24 -2.54
CA GLY A 380 -20.54 28.62 -1.60
C GLY A 380 -20.74 30.11 -1.55
#